data_4ac538fe3f13b9f0ea9b485db0d67490
#
_entry.id   4ac538fe3f13b9f0ea9b485db0d67490
#
_cell.length_a   1.000
_cell.length_b   1.000
_cell.length_c   1.000
_cell.angle_alpha   90.00
_cell.angle_beta   90.00
_cell.angle_gamma   90.00
#
_symmetry.space_group_name_H-M   'P 1'
#
loop_
_entity.id
_entity.type
_entity.pdbx_description
1 polymer ?
#
loop_
_entity_poly.entity_id
_entity_poly.type
_entity_poly.pdbx_seq_one_letter_code
_entity_poly.pdbx_strand_id
1 'polypeptide(L)'
;MRAIVTVLDSFGVGSLPDAQNYGDAGSNTLLSCVKAGARLENLARMGLFDINGCEEARKIARAAGGGRSALYARAAEISAGKDTTTGHWEMMGKVLEKPFPLFPSGFPQEIISRIAELSGRPVLCNAP
;
A
#
# COMPACT_ATOMS: atom_id res chain seq x y z
N MET A 1 5.19 -24.45 -13.61
CA MET A 1 4.81 -23.04 -13.85
C MET A 1 5.32 -22.22 -12.68
N ARG A 2 5.93 -21.06 -12.92
CA ARG A 2 6.38 -20.15 -11.86
C ARG A 2 5.59 -18.86 -11.96
N ALA A 3 5.14 -18.32 -10.82
CA ALA A 3 4.57 -16.97 -10.71
C ALA A 3 5.47 -16.15 -9.79
N ILE A 4 5.71 -14.89 -10.14
CA ILE A 4 6.47 -13.94 -9.34
C ILE A 4 5.57 -12.75 -9.09
N VAL A 5 5.35 -12.41 -7.82
CA VAL A 5 4.61 -11.24 -7.42
C VAL A 5 5.61 -10.22 -6.88
N THR A 6 5.65 -9.04 -7.50
CA THR A 6 6.48 -7.92 -7.02
C THR A 6 5.55 -6.84 -6.49
N VAL A 7 5.66 -6.52 -5.22
CA VAL A 7 4.90 -5.45 -4.57
C VAL A 7 5.80 -4.23 -4.44
N LEU A 8 5.35 -3.11 -5.00
CA LEU A 8 5.97 -1.80 -4.72
C LEU A 8 5.28 -1.25 -3.47
N ASP A 9 5.94 -1.41 -2.34
CA ASP A 9 5.38 -1.01 -1.05
C ASP A 9 5.01 0.46 -1.03
N SER A 10 3.86 0.76 -0.45
CA SER A 10 3.28 2.12 -0.36
C SER A 10 3.08 2.84 -1.71
N PHE A 11 3.15 2.14 -2.84
CA PHE A 11 2.98 2.73 -4.16
C PHE A 11 1.54 2.54 -4.66
N GLY A 12 0.71 3.57 -4.48
CA GLY A 12 -0.71 3.56 -4.86
C GLY A 12 -1.05 4.48 -6.03
N VAL A 13 -2.07 4.09 -6.79
CA VAL A 13 -2.68 4.87 -7.87
C VAL A 13 -4.01 5.44 -7.38
N GLY A 14 -3.97 6.65 -6.82
CA GLY A 14 -5.12 7.28 -6.18
C GLY A 14 -5.45 6.65 -4.82
N SER A 15 -6.59 7.06 -4.26
CA SER A 15 -7.12 6.60 -2.98
C SER A 15 -8.35 5.73 -3.18
N LEU A 16 -8.60 4.83 -2.23
CA LEU A 16 -9.82 4.03 -2.18
C LEU A 16 -11.03 4.90 -1.77
N PRO A 17 -12.26 4.46 -2.05
CA PRO A 17 -13.48 5.21 -1.69
C PRO A 17 -13.62 5.46 -0.18
N ASP A 18 -13.09 4.59 0.65
CA ASP A 18 -13.11 4.65 2.11
C ASP A 18 -11.90 5.34 2.74
N ALA A 19 -10.97 5.86 1.92
CA ALA A 19 -9.73 6.51 2.37
C ALA A 19 -9.96 7.64 3.38
N GLN A 20 -11.10 8.32 3.31
CA GLN A 20 -11.49 9.34 4.28
C GLN A 20 -11.59 8.81 5.71
N ASN A 21 -11.96 7.54 5.89
CA ASN A 21 -12.06 6.90 7.21
C ASN A 21 -10.68 6.72 7.86
N TYR A 22 -9.63 6.79 7.06
CA TYR A 22 -8.23 6.60 7.46
C TYR A 22 -7.39 7.86 7.34
N GLY A 23 -8.02 9.02 7.06
CA GLY A 23 -7.30 10.28 6.89
C GLY A 23 -6.49 10.42 5.59
N ASP A 24 -6.75 9.57 4.60
CA ASP A 24 -5.98 9.47 3.35
C ASP A 24 -6.73 9.93 2.11
N ALA A 25 -7.81 10.65 2.27
CA ALA A 25 -8.55 11.19 1.15
C ALA A 25 -7.64 12.00 0.21
N GLY A 26 -7.67 11.69 -1.07
CA GLY A 26 -6.85 12.34 -2.09
C GLY A 26 -5.39 11.89 -2.16
N SER A 27 -4.98 10.88 -1.41
CA SER A 27 -3.64 10.30 -1.53
C SER A 27 -3.41 9.71 -2.93
N ASN A 28 -2.22 9.96 -3.51
CA ASN A 28 -1.82 9.41 -4.80
C ASN A 28 -0.30 9.38 -4.89
N THR A 29 0.29 8.26 -4.49
CA THR A 29 1.75 8.12 -4.46
C THR A 29 2.36 8.16 -5.86
N LEU A 30 1.71 7.55 -6.87
CA LEU A 30 2.17 7.64 -8.24
C LEU A 30 2.29 9.11 -8.70
N LEU A 31 1.26 9.90 -8.45
CA LEU A 31 1.27 11.32 -8.84
C LEU A 31 2.37 12.09 -8.11
N SER A 32 2.56 11.85 -6.82
CA SER A 32 3.62 12.48 -6.02
C SER A 32 5.00 12.10 -6.54
N CYS A 33 5.25 10.84 -6.85
CA CYS A 33 6.52 10.37 -7.42
C CYS A 33 6.81 11.02 -8.77
N VAL A 34 5.82 11.09 -9.66
CA VAL A 34 5.98 11.72 -10.97
C VAL A 34 6.22 13.23 -10.85
N LYS A 35 5.53 13.92 -9.94
CA LYS A 35 5.79 15.35 -9.64
C LYS A 35 7.21 15.57 -9.11
N ALA A 36 7.73 14.61 -8.35
CA ALA A 36 9.12 14.62 -7.87
C ALA A 36 10.15 14.20 -8.93
N GLY A 37 9.74 13.90 -10.15
CA GLY A 37 10.64 13.58 -11.27
C GLY A 37 10.95 12.09 -11.43
N ALA A 38 10.17 11.20 -10.83
CA ALA A 38 10.36 9.77 -11.04
C ALA A 38 10.17 9.38 -12.51
N ARG A 39 11.05 8.52 -13.00
CA ARG A 39 11.06 8.01 -14.37
C ARG A 39 10.59 6.54 -14.35
N LEU A 40 9.47 6.27 -15.00
CA LEU A 40 8.75 5.00 -14.93
C LEU A 40 8.53 4.41 -16.33
N GLU A 41 9.52 4.51 -17.21
CA GLU A 41 9.39 4.15 -18.63
C GLU A 41 8.97 2.68 -18.85
N ASN A 42 9.49 1.76 -18.06
CA ASN A 42 9.14 0.34 -18.19
C ASN A 42 7.70 0.09 -17.73
N LEU A 43 7.28 0.68 -16.62
CA LEU A 43 5.90 0.58 -16.14
C LEU A 43 4.93 1.29 -17.09
N ALA A 44 5.34 2.39 -17.71
CA ALA A 44 4.57 3.05 -18.74
C ALA A 44 4.30 2.12 -19.95
N ARG A 45 5.32 1.39 -20.41
CA ARG A 45 5.17 0.38 -21.48
C ARG A 45 4.25 -0.77 -21.08
N MET A 46 4.20 -1.09 -19.79
CA MET A 46 3.30 -2.12 -19.23
C MET A 46 1.86 -1.63 -19.04
N GLY A 47 1.60 -0.33 -19.23
CA GLY A 47 0.26 0.26 -19.17
C GLY A 47 -0.08 0.95 -17.85
N LEU A 48 0.90 1.25 -16.99
CA LEU A 48 0.67 1.93 -15.70
C LEU A 48 -0.16 3.22 -15.87
N PHE A 49 0.18 4.04 -16.85
CA PHE A 49 -0.50 5.33 -17.09
C PHE A 49 -1.82 5.20 -17.87
N ASP A 50 -2.19 4.00 -18.27
CA ASP A 50 -3.49 3.73 -18.90
C ASP A 50 -4.55 3.30 -17.88
N ILE A 51 -4.15 3.13 -16.61
CA ILE A 51 -5.07 2.87 -15.50
C ILE A 51 -5.91 4.13 -15.26
N ASN A 52 -7.21 3.98 -15.06
CA ASN A 52 -8.11 5.09 -14.72
C ASN A 52 -7.64 5.82 -13.44
N GLY A 53 -7.59 7.15 -13.50
CA GLY A 53 -7.08 7.99 -12.42
C GLY A 53 -5.59 8.35 -12.57
N CYS A 54 -4.93 7.94 -13.66
CA CYS A 54 -3.54 8.28 -13.95
C CYS A 54 -3.38 9.45 -14.94
N GLU A 55 -4.45 10.14 -15.33
CA GLU A 55 -4.44 11.13 -16.41
C GLU A 55 -3.47 12.30 -16.13
N GLU A 56 -3.46 12.80 -14.90
CA GLU A 56 -2.54 13.88 -14.51
C GLU A 56 -1.09 13.38 -14.47
N ALA A 57 -0.85 12.22 -13.85
CA ALA A 57 0.47 11.61 -13.80
C ALA A 57 1.04 11.34 -15.20
N ARG A 58 0.20 10.86 -16.11
CA ARG A 58 0.55 10.63 -17.53
C ARG A 58 1.01 11.90 -18.22
N LYS A 59 0.28 13.01 -18.03
CA LYS A 59 0.64 14.33 -18.61
C LYS A 59 1.99 14.80 -18.10
N ILE A 60 2.23 14.72 -16.81
CA ILE A 60 3.48 15.16 -16.18
C ILE A 60 4.65 14.28 -16.61
N ALA A 61 4.47 12.96 -16.58
CA ALA A 61 5.50 12.00 -17.01
C ALA A 61 5.78 12.07 -18.52
N ARG A 62 4.96 12.79 -19.31
CA ARG A 62 5.01 12.80 -20.78
C ARG A 62 5.05 11.38 -21.36
N ALA A 63 4.37 10.45 -20.67
CA ALA A 63 4.35 9.04 -21.05
C ALA A 63 3.65 8.90 -22.41
N ALA A 64 4.37 8.40 -23.40
CA ALA A 64 3.78 8.05 -24.67
C ALA A 64 2.80 6.88 -24.47
N GLY A 65 1.59 7.03 -24.96
CA GLY A 65 0.68 5.89 -25.09
C GLY A 65 1.18 4.99 -26.21
N GLY A 66 1.22 3.70 -26.02
CA GLY A 66 1.54 2.79 -27.12
C GLY A 66 2.08 1.45 -26.61
N GLY A 67 1.92 0.42 -27.45
CA GLY A 67 2.56 -0.89 -27.33
C GLY A 67 2.42 -1.55 -25.96
N ARG A 68 1.21 -1.92 -25.56
CA ARG A 68 0.99 -2.62 -24.30
C ARG A 68 1.71 -3.96 -24.28
N SER A 69 2.69 -4.10 -23.41
CA SER A 69 3.42 -5.36 -23.23
C SER A 69 2.86 -6.21 -22.09
N ALA A 70 1.79 -5.74 -21.41
CA ALA A 70 1.21 -6.40 -20.26
C ALA A 70 -0.30 -6.14 -20.12
N LEU A 71 -0.94 -6.92 -19.28
CA LEU A 71 -2.29 -6.62 -18.79
C LEU A 71 -2.18 -5.74 -17.54
N TYR A 72 -3.11 -4.82 -17.37
CA TYR A 72 -3.19 -3.95 -16.20
C TYR A 72 -4.62 -3.82 -15.72
N ALA A 73 -4.79 -3.62 -14.42
CA ALA A 73 -6.09 -3.38 -13.80
C ALA A 73 -5.93 -2.59 -12.50
N ARG A 74 -7.03 -2.06 -11.99
CA ARG A 74 -7.15 -1.60 -10.59
C ARG A 74 -7.81 -2.69 -9.78
N ALA A 75 -7.30 -2.89 -8.57
CA ALA A 75 -7.95 -3.66 -7.55
C ALA A 75 -8.34 -2.74 -6.39
N ALA A 76 -9.44 -3.03 -5.73
CA ALA A 76 -9.84 -2.37 -4.48
C ALA A 76 -9.76 -3.41 -3.37
N GLU A 77 -9.17 -3.03 -2.27
CA GLU A 77 -9.15 -3.83 -1.05
C GLU A 77 -10.57 -3.89 -0.47
N ILE A 78 -10.97 -5.06 0.00
CA ILE A 78 -12.25 -5.31 0.68
C ILE A 78 -12.06 -5.67 2.15
N SER A 79 -10.85 -6.02 2.57
CA SER A 79 -10.51 -6.25 3.96
C SER A 79 -10.70 -5.00 4.80
N ALA A 80 -11.14 -5.18 6.03
CA ALA A 80 -11.16 -4.09 7.00
C ALA A 80 -9.74 -3.86 7.53
N GLY A 81 -9.27 -2.62 7.40
CA GLY A 81 -7.93 -2.23 7.86
C GLY A 81 -7.16 -1.47 6.79
N LYS A 82 -6.05 -0.87 7.22
CA LYS A 82 -5.16 -0.15 6.34
C LYS A 82 -3.73 -0.34 6.83
N ASP A 83 -3.20 -1.49 6.56
CA ASP A 83 -1.84 -1.85 6.90
C ASP A 83 -1.28 -2.86 5.89
N THR A 84 0.05 -2.92 5.81
CA THR A 84 0.75 -3.79 4.87
C THR A 84 0.37 -5.26 5.03
N THR A 85 0.18 -5.72 6.26
CA THR A 85 -0.15 -7.13 6.53
C THR A 85 -1.52 -7.50 5.97
N THR A 86 -2.52 -6.66 6.22
CA THR A 86 -3.88 -6.83 5.69
C THR A 86 -3.88 -6.93 4.17
N GLY A 87 -3.24 -5.98 3.49
CA GLY A 87 -3.16 -5.97 2.02
C GLY A 87 -2.43 -7.19 1.46
N HIS A 88 -1.32 -7.63 2.08
CA HIS A 88 -0.60 -8.83 1.63
C HIS A 88 -1.42 -10.11 1.84
N TRP A 89 -2.14 -10.22 2.94
CA TRP A 89 -3.00 -11.37 3.19
C TRP A 89 -4.16 -11.44 2.20
N GLU A 90 -4.75 -10.29 1.87
CA GLU A 90 -5.82 -10.25 0.87
C GLU A 90 -5.33 -10.63 -0.52
N MET A 91 -4.15 -10.17 -0.95
CA MET A 91 -3.52 -10.60 -2.20
C MET A 91 -3.29 -12.12 -2.25
N MET A 92 -3.12 -12.76 -1.10
CA MET A 92 -3.00 -14.22 -0.97
C MET A 92 -4.35 -14.92 -0.76
N GLY A 93 -5.46 -14.20 -0.84
CA GLY A 93 -6.82 -14.74 -0.75
C GLY A 93 -7.41 -14.77 0.66
N LYS A 94 -6.77 -14.13 1.64
CA LYS A 94 -7.29 -14.02 3.01
C LYS A 94 -7.88 -12.64 3.25
N VAL A 95 -9.19 -12.54 3.19
CA VAL A 95 -9.94 -11.32 3.53
C VAL A 95 -10.12 -11.24 5.05
N LEU A 96 -9.88 -10.07 5.61
CA LEU A 96 -10.07 -9.77 7.02
C LEU A 96 -11.37 -8.98 7.23
N GLU A 97 -12.28 -9.53 8.03
CA GLU A 97 -13.54 -8.87 8.41
C GLU A 97 -13.35 -7.77 9.46
N LYS A 98 -12.28 -7.86 10.24
CA LYS A 98 -11.95 -6.91 11.30
C LYS A 98 -10.50 -6.45 11.17
N PRO A 99 -10.23 -5.15 11.33
CA PRO A 99 -8.87 -4.64 11.29
C PRO A 99 -8.06 -5.14 12.49
N PHE A 100 -6.75 -5.12 12.36
CA PHE A 100 -5.86 -5.35 13.51
C PHE A 100 -6.06 -4.26 14.56
N PRO A 101 -5.90 -4.59 15.86
CA PRO A 101 -5.98 -3.59 16.92
C PRO A 101 -4.85 -2.58 16.78
N LEU A 102 -5.16 -1.31 17.02
CA LEU A 102 -4.21 -0.21 17.05
C LEU A 102 -3.86 0.15 18.49
N PHE A 103 -2.61 0.51 18.72
CA PHE A 103 -2.09 0.90 20.04
C PHE A 103 -1.44 2.29 19.98
N PRO A 104 -2.23 3.36 19.78
CA PRO A 104 -1.70 4.71 19.58
C PRO A 104 -0.98 5.29 20.80
N SER A 105 -1.13 4.68 21.96
CA SER A 105 -0.42 5.04 23.20
C SER A 105 0.58 3.98 23.64
N GLY A 106 0.99 3.09 22.74
CA GLY A 106 1.81 1.93 23.04
C GLY A 106 0.98 0.72 23.49
N PHE A 107 1.64 -0.43 23.60
CA PHE A 107 1.00 -1.68 24.02
C PHE A 107 0.57 -1.64 25.49
N PRO A 108 -0.52 -2.34 25.88
CA PRO A 108 -0.89 -2.52 27.28
C PRO A 108 0.27 -3.10 28.10
N GLN A 109 0.39 -2.66 29.35
CA GLN A 109 1.49 -3.07 30.25
C GLN A 109 1.54 -4.60 30.43
N GLU A 110 0.41 -5.28 30.38
CA GLU A 110 0.32 -6.73 30.47
C GLU A 110 1.12 -7.40 29.32
N ILE A 111 0.96 -6.92 28.09
CA ILE A 111 1.71 -7.42 26.92
C ILE A 111 3.21 -7.16 27.10
N ILE A 112 3.57 -5.96 27.52
CA ILE A 112 4.98 -5.57 27.76
C ILE A 112 5.61 -6.47 28.83
N SER A 113 4.91 -6.69 29.95
CA SER A 113 5.39 -7.54 31.03
C SER A 113 5.57 -8.99 30.55
N ARG A 114 4.65 -9.48 29.74
CA ARG A 114 4.73 -10.85 29.21
C ARG A 114 5.88 -11.03 28.22
N ILE A 115 6.13 -10.02 27.37
CA ILE A 115 7.29 -10.03 26.47
C ILE A 115 8.59 -10.02 27.28
N ALA A 116 8.70 -9.17 28.30
CA ALA A 116 9.89 -9.09 29.14
C ALA A 116 10.15 -10.41 29.90
N GLU A 117 9.11 -11.03 30.45
CA GLU A 117 9.18 -12.32 31.10
C GLU A 117 9.69 -13.43 30.17
N LEU A 118 9.08 -13.56 28.99
CA LEU A 118 9.41 -14.61 28.03
C LEU A 118 10.78 -14.44 27.38
N SER A 119 11.20 -13.19 27.15
CA SER A 119 12.49 -12.88 26.53
C SER A 119 13.64 -12.80 27.52
N GLY A 120 13.35 -12.67 28.81
CA GLY A 120 14.34 -12.37 29.84
C GLY A 120 15.00 -10.99 29.68
N ARG A 121 14.38 -10.07 28.92
CA ARG A 121 14.92 -8.74 28.63
C ARG A 121 13.86 -7.66 28.80
N PRO A 122 14.23 -6.48 29.28
CA PRO A 122 13.30 -5.36 29.37
C PRO A 122 12.91 -4.85 27.96
N VAL A 123 11.68 -4.37 27.83
CA VAL A 123 11.24 -3.60 26.66
C VAL A 123 11.70 -2.16 26.84
N LEU A 124 12.49 -1.67 25.89
CA LEU A 124 13.13 -0.34 26.00
C LEU A 124 12.24 0.82 25.54
N CYS A 125 11.31 0.57 24.65
CA CYS A 125 10.42 1.60 24.13
C CYS A 125 9.03 1.02 23.95
N ASN A 126 8.02 1.67 24.51
CA ASN A 126 6.61 1.36 24.31
C ASN A 126 5.85 2.63 23.92
N ALA A 127 6.33 3.27 22.88
CA ALA A 127 5.71 4.44 22.28
C ALA A 127 5.50 4.21 20.79
N PRO A 128 4.45 4.80 20.19
CA PRO A 128 4.21 4.74 18.76
C PRO A 128 5.27 5.49 17.96
#